data_c51aec6d24eb688c6e3b1776cee07678
#
_entry.id   c51aec6d24eb688c6e3b1776cee07678
#
_cell.length_a   1.000
_cell.length_b   1.000
_cell.length_c   1.000
_cell.angle_alpha   90.00
_cell.angle_beta   90.00
_cell.angle_gamma   90.00
#
_symmetry.space_group_name_H-M   'P 1'
#
loop_
_entity.id
_entity.type
_entity.pdbx_description
1 polymer ?
#
loop_
_entity_poly.entity_id
_entity_poly.type
_entity_poly.pdbx_seq_one_letter_code
_entity_poly.pdbx_strand_id
1 'polypeptide(L)'
;MKDQMKVLQLNLTIFVQNKMSNEFILRVQCPDRYGIVAKISSTLNKANLFILDSAHYGDPENKVFFMRAKLVYSKKHLNLEEFSKYFEKECKNLKMEWSIKEADYKPNTAIFVSKYGHCLQDLMYRVDSGILPMNVSCVISNHRDHEKIANWHEIPFFYIPVMKDNKNKAEKEIRKIINDLDIDLMILARYMQILSNKMCKDFYGKIINIHHSFLPSFKGAKPYHQAYE
;
A
#
# COMPACT_ATOMS: atom_id res chain seq x y z
N MET A 1 -38.60 12.41 -25.32
CA MET A 1 -38.10 11.35 -24.43
C MET A 1 -36.71 10.83 -24.80
N LYS A 2 -36.45 10.44 -26.05
CA LYS A 2 -35.11 9.93 -26.46
C LYS A 2 -33.98 10.98 -26.33
N ASP A 3 -34.25 12.25 -26.58
CA ASP A 3 -33.25 13.30 -26.48
C ASP A 3 -32.92 13.70 -25.02
N GLN A 4 -33.87 13.63 -24.11
CA GLN A 4 -33.62 13.85 -22.68
C GLN A 4 -32.78 12.73 -22.06
N MET A 5 -32.96 11.49 -22.51
CA MET A 5 -32.10 10.36 -22.08
C MET A 5 -30.67 10.48 -22.61
N LYS A 6 -30.47 10.98 -23.83
CA LYS A 6 -29.13 11.24 -24.37
C LYS A 6 -28.40 12.37 -23.60
N VAL A 7 -29.11 13.44 -23.26
CA VAL A 7 -28.53 14.54 -22.47
C VAL A 7 -28.20 14.07 -21.04
N LEU A 8 -29.04 13.22 -20.41
CA LEU A 8 -28.74 12.61 -19.13
C LEU A 8 -27.55 11.64 -19.20
N GLN A 9 -27.46 10.82 -20.25
CA GLN A 9 -26.31 9.94 -20.47
C GLN A 9 -25.04 10.73 -20.77
N LEU A 10 -25.07 11.79 -21.58
CA LEU A 10 -23.91 12.66 -21.82
C LEU A 10 -23.46 13.35 -20.52
N ASN A 11 -24.42 13.87 -19.74
CA ASN A 11 -24.09 14.51 -18.45
C ASN A 11 -23.55 13.52 -17.43
N LEU A 12 -24.06 12.27 -17.38
CA LEU A 12 -23.47 11.21 -16.55
C LEU A 12 -22.07 10.84 -17.02
N THR A 13 -21.85 10.72 -18.33
CA THR A 13 -20.53 10.39 -18.90
C THR A 13 -19.52 11.52 -18.66
N ILE A 14 -19.93 12.77 -18.79
CA ILE A 14 -19.08 13.95 -18.47
C ILE A 14 -18.82 14.03 -16.96
N PHE A 15 -19.80 13.67 -16.11
CA PHE A 15 -19.64 13.63 -14.66
C PHE A 15 -18.71 12.50 -14.19
N VAL A 16 -18.70 11.37 -14.89
CA VAL A 16 -17.82 10.21 -14.61
C VAL A 16 -16.41 10.43 -15.17
N GLN A 17 -16.25 11.16 -16.29
CA GLN A 17 -14.94 11.40 -16.89
C GLN A 17 -14.15 12.56 -16.24
N ASN A 18 -14.72 13.36 -15.34
CA ASN A 18 -14.08 14.54 -14.75
C ASN A 18 -13.98 14.50 -13.22
N LYS A 19 -13.98 13.34 -12.59
CA LYS A 19 -13.64 13.22 -11.19
C LYS A 19 -12.14 12.93 -11.04
N MET A 20 -11.30 13.87 -11.46
CA MET A 20 -9.96 13.96 -10.89
C MET A 20 -10.17 14.35 -9.43
N SER A 21 -9.86 13.44 -8.52
CA SER A 21 -10.04 13.71 -7.11
C SER A 21 -9.08 14.82 -6.74
N ASN A 22 -9.58 15.95 -6.26
CA ASN A 22 -8.75 17.01 -5.68
C ASN A 22 -8.33 16.65 -4.24
N GLU A 23 -8.46 15.40 -3.88
CA GLU A 23 -8.12 14.88 -2.56
C GLU A 23 -6.80 14.11 -2.61
N PHE A 24 -5.98 14.32 -1.60
CA PHE A 24 -4.64 13.73 -1.51
C PHE A 24 -4.41 13.16 -0.11
N ILE A 25 -3.56 12.14 -0.04
CA ILE A 25 -3.05 11.59 1.22
C ILE A 25 -1.57 11.96 1.34
N LEU A 26 -1.27 12.79 2.32
CA LEU A 26 0.10 13.09 2.75
C LEU A 26 0.48 12.13 3.88
N ARG A 27 1.65 11.51 3.79
CA ARG A 27 2.28 10.75 4.87
C ARG A 27 3.63 11.36 5.16
N VAL A 28 3.94 11.49 6.45
CA VAL A 28 5.20 12.06 6.93
C VAL A 28 5.75 11.21 8.06
N GLN A 29 7.06 10.99 8.05
CA GLN A 29 7.84 10.42 9.14
C GLN A 29 9.08 11.28 9.34
N CYS A 30 9.37 11.66 10.58
CA CYS A 30 10.58 12.43 10.90
C CYS A 30 10.99 12.26 12.37
N PRO A 31 12.21 12.66 12.77
CA PRO A 31 12.58 12.76 14.18
C PRO A 31 11.59 13.64 14.94
N ASP A 32 11.10 13.16 16.09
CA ASP A 32 10.09 13.88 16.88
C ASP A 32 10.68 15.12 17.54
N ARG A 33 9.97 16.24 17.45
CA ARG A 33 10.33 17.55 18.03
C ARG A 33 9.17 18.54 18.03
N TYR A 34 9.31 19.62 18.76
CA TYR A 34 8.33 20.69 18.78
C TYR A 34 8.16 21.35 17.40
N GLY A 35 6.92 21.76 17.09
CA GLY A 35 6.61 22.59 15.93
C GLY A 35 6.42 21.84 14.61
N ILE A 36 6.52 20.51 14.56
CA ILE A 36 6.34 19.71 13.32
C ILE A 36 4.96 19.99 12.70
N VAL A 37 3.89 19.79 13.47
CA VAL A 37 2.51 19.97 13.00
C VAL A 37 2.29 21.41 12.54
N ALA A 38 2.74 22.40 13.30
CA ALA A 38 2.60 23.81 12.95
C ALA A 38 3.32 24.14 11.62
N LYS A 39 4.55 23.63 11.42
CA LYS A 39 5.29 23.84 10.17
C LYS A 39 4.61 23.20 8.98
N ILE A 40 4.19 21.92 9.11
CA ILE A 40 3.49 21.21 8.04
C ILE A 40 2.18 21.92 7.69
N SER A 41 1.33 22.23 8.68
CA SER A 41 0.04 22.89 8.45
C SER A 41 0.19 24.26 7.81
N SER A 42 1.18 25.06 8.26
CA SER A 42 1.47 26.35 7.62
C SER A 42 1.94 26.19 6.17
N THR A 43 2.77 25.18 5.89
CA THR A 43 3.26 24.91 4.52
C THR A 43 2.12 24.46 3.60
N LEU A 44 1.24 23.58 4.07
CA LEU A 44 0.06 23.14 3.33
C LEU A 44 -0.90 24.30 3.05
N ASN A 45 -1.17 25.13 4.05
CA ASN A 45 -2.04 26.31 3.88
C ASN A 45 -1.51 27.27 2.81
N LYS A 46 -0.22 27.56 2.82
CA LYS A 46 0.44 28.40 1.79
C LYS A 46 0.35 27.79 0.38
N ALA A 47 0.29 26.46 0.29
CA ALA A 47 0.11 25.73 -0.96
C ALA A 47 -1.37 25.58 -1.37
N ASN A 48 -2.31 26.21 -0.68
CA ASN A 48 -3.76 26.10 -0.89
C ASN A 48 -4.30 24.66 -0.70
N LEU A 49 -3.68 23.89 0.17
CA LEU A 49 -4.13 22.56 0.59
C LEU A 49 -4.83 22.67 1.94
N PHE A 50 -6.08 22.24 1.99
CA PHE A 50 -6.89 22.21 3.19
C PHE A 50 -6.84 20.81 3.80
N ILE A 51 -6.65 20.71 5.13
CA ILE A 51 -6.63 19.44 5.86
C ILE A 51 -8.08 19.06 6.19
N LEU A 52 -8.58 17.96 5.60
CA LEU A 52 -9.89 17.40 5.91
C LEU A 52 -9.86 16.54 7.18
N ASP A 53 -8.79 15.75 7.30
CA ASP A 53 -8.58 14.83 8.40
C ASP A 53 -7.08 14.64 8.62
N SER A 54 -6.67 14.44 9.87
CA SER A 54 -5.28 14.13 10.17
C SER A 54 -5.17 13.24 11.41
N ALA A 55 -4.29 12.26 11.31
CA ALA A 55 -3.85 11.44 12.43
C ALA A 55 -2.33 11.58 12.56
N HIS A 56 -1.86 11.74 13.80
CA HIS A 56 -0.43 11.80 14.08
C HIS A 56 -0.11 11.06 15.37
N TYR A 57 1.10 10.56 15.43
CA TYR A 57 1.58 9.77 16.55
C TYR A 57 3.08 10.05 16.75
N GLY A 58 3.46 10.35 17.99
CA GLY A 58 4.86 10.40 18.41
C GLY A 58 5.23 9.08 19.09
N ASP A 59 6.23 8.39 18.56
CA ASP A 59 6.77 7.18 19.17
C ASP A 59 7.79 7.58 20.26
N PRO A 60 7.47 7.37 21.57
CA PRO A 60 8.33 7.79 22.66
C PRO A 60 9.63 6.97 22.77
N GLU A 61 9.63 5.72 22.28
CA GLU A 61 10.78 4.83 22.35
C GLU A 61 11.82 5.19 21.28
N ASN A 62 11.36 5.34 20.04
CA ASN A 62 12.24 5.62 18.90
C ASN A 62 12.39 7.11 18.60
N LYS A 63 11.65 7.98 19.30
CA LYS A 63 11.61 9.44 19.09
C LYS A 63 11.32 9.81 17.64
N VAL A 64 10.34 9.13 17.05
CA VAL A 64 9.90 9.32 15.66
C VAL A 64 8.47 9.83 15.67
N PHE A 65 8.22 10.88 14.90
CA PHE A 65 6.90 11.41 14.64
C PHE A 65 6.35 10.86 13.32
N PHE A 66 5.10 10.47 13.33
CA PHE A 66 4.34 10.02 12.15
C PHE A 66 3.11 10.91 11.98
N MET A 67 2.80 11.24 10.73
CA MET A 67 1.57 11.94 10.39
C MET A 67 0.98 11.39 9.09
N ARG A 68 -0.34 11.19 9.09
CA ARG A 68 -1.14 10.98 7.89
C ARG A 68 -2.19 12.07 7.83
N ALA A 69 -2.27 12.79 6.73
CA ALA A 69 -3.29 13.80 6.52
C ALA A 69 -4.04 13.54 5.21
N LYS A 70 -5.36 13.67 5.26
CA LYS A 70 -6.22 13.73 4.08
C LYS A 70 -6.40 15.21 3.73
N LEU A 71 -6.05 15.56 2.51
CA LEU A 71 -5.98 16.93 2.03
C LEU A 71 -6.95 17.12 0.88
N VAL A 72 -7.47 18.34 0.74
CA VAL A 72 -8.17 18.78 -0.47
C VAL A 72 -7.48 20.01 -1.03
N TYR A 73 -7.27 20.04 -2.35
CA TYR A 73 -6.74 21.18 -3.03
C TYR A 73 -7.87 22.14 -3.40
N SER A 74 -7.75 23.41 -3.02
CA SER A 74 -8.80 24.39 -3.19
C SER A 74 -8.95 24.93 -4.62
N LYS A 75 -8.01 24.62 -5.50
CA LYS A 75 -8.02 25.01 -6.92
C LYS A 75 -8.26 23.79 -7.81
N LYS A 76 -8.29 24.01 -9.14
CA LYS A 76 -8.72 23.01 -10.11
C LYS A 76 -7.77 21.82 -10.27
N HIS A 77 -6.45 22.03 -10.17
CA HIS A 77 -5.40 21.01 -10.35
C HIS A 77 -4.19 21.31 -9.49
N LEU A 78 -3.77 20.34 -8.68
CA LEU A 78 -2.50 20.37 -7.98
C LEU A 78 -1.40 19.76 -8.88
N ASN A 79 -0.39 20.55 -9.20
CA ASN A 79 0.83 20.01 -9.78
C ASN A 79 1.66 19.36 -8.68
N LEU A 80 1.62 18.02 -8.60
CA LEU A 80 2.31 17.26 -7.55
C LEU A 80 3.84 17.44 -7.60
N GLU A 81 4.42 17.63 -8.77
CA GLU A 81 5.86 17.85 -8.90
C GLU A 81 6.30 19.21 -8.33
N GLU A 82 5.57 20.26 -8.66
CA GLU A 82 5.83 21.61 -8.12
C GLU A 82 5.58 21.66 -6.61
N PHE A 83 4.48 21.05 -6.16
CA PHE A 83 4.19 20.92 -4.74
C PHE A 83 5.30 20.16 -4.01
N SER A 84 5.77 19.06 -4.56
CA SER A 84 6.84 18.25 -3.96
C SER A 84 8.12 19.07 -3.78
N LYS A 85 8.56 19.78 -4.81
CA LYS A 85 9.72 20.68 -4.74
C LYS A 85 9.53 21.79 -3.69
N TYR A 86 8.35 22.37 -3.63
CA TYR A 86 8.01 23.42 -2.65
C TYR A 86 8.01 22.85 -1.23
N PHE A 87 7.31 21.73 -1.00
CA PHE A 87 7.17 21.11 0.31
C PHE A 87 8.52 20.63 0.86
N GLU A 88 9.34 20.00 0.03
CA GLU A 88 10.68 19.57 0.39
C GLU A 88 11.57 20.74 0.80
N LYS A 89 11.55 21.84 0.04
CA LYS A 89 12.29 23.08 0.35
C LYS A 89 11.86 23.66 1.70
N GLU A 90 10.55 23.83 1.91
CA GLU A 90 9.97 24.44 3.11
C GLU A 90 10.20 23.59 4.37
N CYS A 91 10.21 22.28 4.21
CA CYS A 91 10.30 21.34 5.32
C CYS A 91 11.67 20.67 5.46
N LYS A 92 12.67 21.11 4.69
CA LYS A 92 14.05 20.56 4.70
C LYS A 92 14.64 20.39 6.10
N ASN A 93 14.43 21.37 6.98
CA ASN A 93 14.96 21.34 8.35
C ASN A 93 14.34 20.25 9.22
N LEU A 94 13.21 19.67 8.82
CA LEU A 94 12.55 18.61 9.55
C LEU A 94 13.16 17.23 9.29
N LYS A 95 14.00 17.09 8.26
CA LYS A 95 14.64 15.82 7.88
C LYS A 95 13.61 14.70 7.75
N MET A 96 12.51 14.99 7.05
CA MET A 96 11.40 14.04 6.96
C MET A 96 11.47 13.18 5.72
N GLU A 97 11.05 11.95 5.89
CA GLU A 97 10.59 11.08 4.82
C GLU A 97 9.10 11.33 4.63
N TRP A 98 8.67 11.56 3.41
CA TRP A 98 7.28 11.88 3.14
C TRP A 98 6.83 11.40 1.76
N SER A 99 5.54 11.26 1.59
CA SER A 99 4.91 10.97 0.31
C SER A 99 3.54 11.62 0.22
N ILE A 100 3.15 12.02 -1.00
CA ILE A 100 1.81 12.48 -1.30
C ILE A 100 1.28 11.67 -2.50
N LYS A 101 0.05 11.21 -2.40
CA LYS A 101 -0.65 10.49 -3.48
C LYS A 101 -2.10 10.95 -3.54
N GLU A 102 -2.74 10.80 -4.68
CA GLU A 102 -4.19 11.00 -4.80
C GLU A 102 -4.93 10.08 -3.82
N ALA A 103 -6.05 10.55 -3.27
CA ALA A 103 -6.76 9.82 -2.22
C ALA A 103 -7.43 8.54 -2.75
N ASP A 104 -7.72 8.49 -4.04
CA ASP A 104 -8.28 7.34 -4.76
C ASP A 104 -7.21 6.43 -5.38
N TYR A 105 -5.92 6.73 -5.14
CA TYR A 105 -4.82 5.88 -5.59
C TYR A 105 -4.96 4.46 -5.03
N LYS A 106 -4.99 3.50 -5.93
CA LYS A 106 -5.02 2.07 -5.60
C LYS A 106 -3.62 1.47 -5.85
N PRO A 107 -2.91 1.00 -4.81
CA PRO A 107 -1.60 0.40 -4.99
C PRO A 107 -1.68 -0.88 -5.81
N ASN A 108 -0.76 -1.07 -6.75
CA ASN A 108 -0.55 -2.34 -7.42
C ASN A 108 -0.03 -3.37 -6.41
N THR A 109 -0.79 -4.42 -6.20
CA THR A 109 -0.58 -5.35 -5.09
C THR A 109 -0.33 -6.76 -5.60
N ALA A 110 0.73 -7.39 -5.11
CA ALA A 110 0.95 -8.82 -5.25
C ALA A 110 0.51 -9.55 -3.98
N ILE A 111 -0.36 -10.55 -4.10
CA ILE A 111 -0.78 -11.39 -2.98
C ILE A 111 0.01 -12.69 -3.03
N PHE A 112 0.71 -12.98 -1.93
CA PHE A 112 1.48 -14.22 -1.76
C PHE A 112 0.68 -15.20 -0.93
N VAL A 113 0.54 -16.43 -1.41
CA VAL A 113 -0.21 -17.49 -0.72
C VAL A 113 0.54 -18.82 -0.80
N SER A 114 0.31 -19.71 0.18
CA SER A 114 0.76 -21.10 0.14
C SER A 114 -0.46 -22.04 0.01
N LYS A 115 -0.47 -23.16 0.71
CA LYS A 115 -1.49 -24.20 0.61
C LYS A 115 -2.88 -23.79 1.08
N TYR A 116 -3.01 -22.88 2.06
CA TYR A 116 -4.28 -22.48 2.65
C TYR A 116 -4.73 -21.10 2.14
N GLY A 117 -5.93 -21.03 1.57
CA GLY A 117 -6.40 -19.87 0.80
C GLY A 117 -7.42 -18.97 1.49
N HIS A 118 -7.79 -19.20 2.76
CA HIS A 118 -8.83 -18.40 3.42
C HIS A 118 -8.48 -16.90 3.49
N CYS A 119 -7.20 -16.55 3.70
CA CYS A 119 -6.76 -15.16 3.67
C CYS A 119 -6.83 -14.55 2.26
N LEU A 120 -6.47 -15.33 1.22
CA LEU A 120 -6.61 -14.90 -0.17
C LEU A 120 -8.08 -14.63 -0.50
N GLN A 121 -8.99 -15.54 -0.15
CA GLN A 121 -10.42 -15.39 -0.40
C GLN A 121 -11.02 -14.16 0.30
N ASP A 122 -10.67 -13.91 1.56
CA ASP A 122 -11.13 -12.72 2.29
C ASP A 122 -10.62 -11.42 1.65
N LEU A 123 -9.35 -11.39 1.25
CA LEU A 123 -8.78 -10.24 0.54
C LEU A 123 -9.49 -9.98 -0.79
N MET A 124 -9.71 -11.04 -1.60
CA MET A 124 -10.41 -10.92 -2.88
C MET A 124 -11.83 -10.41 -2.69
N TYR A 125 -12.58 -10.98 -1.74
CA TYR A 125 -13.93 -10.50 -1.40
C TYR A 125 -13.95 -9.01 -1.03
N ARG A 126 -12.98 -8.55 -0.21
CA ARG A 126 -12.89 -7.15 0.21
C ARG A 126 -12.50 -6.20 -0.92
N VAL A 127 -11.72 -6.68 -1.88
CA VAL A 127 -11.38 -5.91 -3.09
C VAL A 127 -12.61 -5.78 -3.98
N ASP A 128 -13.30 -6.88 -4.27
CA ASP A 128 -14.49 -6.91 -5.11
C ASP A 128 -15.65 -6.07 -4.53
N SER A 129 -15.79 -6.10 -3.20
CA SER A 129 -16.80 -5.28 -2.49
C SER A 129 -16.37 -3.81 -2.31
N GLY A 130 -15.19 -3.40 -2.79
CA GLY A 130 -14.69 -2.03 -2.68
C GLY A 130 -14.22 -1.61 -1.28
N ILE A 131 -14.16 -2.54 -0.32
CA ILE A 131 -13.69 -2.27 1.06
C ILE A 131 -12.19 -2.01 1.08
N LEU A 132 -11.42 -2.77 0.27
CA LEU A 132 -9.97 -2.57 0.13
C LEU A 132 -9.64 -1.87 -1.19
N PRO A 133 -9.23 -0.60 -1.15
CA PRO A 133 -8.88 0.18 -2.34
C PRO A 133 -7.47 -0.20 -2.83
N MET A 134 -7.32 -1.37 -3.42
CA MET A 134 -6.07 -1.83 -4.04
C MET A 134 -6.37 -2.51 -5.39
N ASN A 135 -5.35 -2.53 -6.25
CA ASN A 135 -5.36 -3.22 -7.52
C ASN A 135 -4.56 -4.53 -7.38
N VAL A 136 -5.22 -5.69 -7.42
CA VAL A 136 -4.53 -6.98 -7.33
C VAL A 136 -3.93 -7.31 -8.69
N SER A 137 -2.63 -7.06 -8.85
CA SER A 137 -1.90 -7.25 -10.11
C SER A 137 -1.50 -8.70 -10.35
N CYS A 138 -1.27 -9.46 -9.28
CA CYS A 138 -0.97 -10.89 -9.40
C CYS A 138 -1.13 -11.64 -8.06
N VAL A 139 -1.26 -12.95 -8.18
CA VAL A 139 -1.11 -13.90 -7.08
C VAL A 139 0.17 -14.72 -7.29
N ILE A 140 1.04 -14.77 -6.29
CA ILE A 140 2.28 -15.57 -6.30
C ILE A 140 2.14 -16.69 -5.29
N SER A 141 2.41 -17.94 -5.69
CA SER A 141 2.27 -19.08 -4.80
C SER A 141 3.33 -20.14 -5.04
N ASN A 142 3.76 -20.81 -3.94
CA ASN A 142 4.60 -22.00 -4.01
C ASN A 142 3.80 -23.32 -4.14
N HIS A 143 2.47 -23.21 -4.28
CA HIS A 143 1.52 -24.31 -4.53
C HIS A 143 0.52 -23.91 -5.60
N ARG A 144 -0.11 -24.86 -6.30
CA ARG A 144 -1.11 -24.60 -7.34
C ARG A 144 -2.56 -24.57 -6.84
N ASP A 145 -2.78 -24.81 -5.56
CA ASP A 145 -4.12 -25.00 -4.96
C ASP A 145 -5.08 -23.85 -5.24
N HIS A 146 -4.55 -22.62 -5.43
CA HIS A 146 -5.37 -21.41 -5.59
C HIS A 146 -5.34 -20.80 -6.99
N GLU A 147 -4.77 -21.51 -7.96
CA GLU A 147 -4.73 -21.07 -9.37
C GLU A 147 -6.14 -20.82 -9.93
N LYS A 148 -7.09 -21.70 -9.58
CA LYS A 148 -8.50 -21.55 -10.00
C LYS A 148 -9.17 -20.29 -9.46
N ILE A 149 -8.83 -19.88 -8.22
CA ILE A 149 -9.37 -18.67 -7.60
C ILE A 149 -8.81 -17.43 -8.32
N ALA A 150 -7.52 -17.39 -8.58
CA ALA A 150 -6.91 -16.27 -9.31
C ALA A 150 -7.50 -16.16 -10.73
N ASN A 151 -7.66 -17.28 -11.44
CA ASN A 151 -8.26 -17.32 -12.77
C ASN A 151 -9.72 -16.87 -12.78
N TRP A 152 -10.50 -17.21 -11.74
CA TRP A 152 -11.88 -16.76 -11.61
C TRP A 152 -12.00 -15.22 -11.53
N HIS A 153 -11.02 -14.57 -10.89
CA HIS A 153 -10.93 -13.11 -10.79
C HIS A 153 -10.12 -12.49 -11.95
N GLU A 154 -9.75 -13.26 -12.97
CA GLU A 154 -8.94 -12.82 -14.11
C GLU A 154 -7.57 -12.22 -13.69
N ILE A 155 -7.02 -12.71 -12.57
CA ILE A 155 -5.74 -12.24 -12.02
C ILE A 155 -4.62 -13.20 -12.41
N PRO A 156 -3.47 -12.70 -12.93
CA PRO A 156 -2.31 -13.52 -13.24
C PRO A 156 -1.85 -14.33 -12.03
N PHE A 157 -1.66 -15.65 -12.22
CA PHE A 157 -1.18 -16.55 -11.18
C PHE A 157 0.23 -17.04 -11.51
N PHE A 158 1.18 -16.82 -10.61
CA PHE A 158 2.56 -17.26 -10.75
C PHE A 158 2.86 -18.39 -9.77
N TYR A 159 3.08 -19.59 -10.33
CA TYR A 159 3.51 -20.74 -9.54
C TYR A 159 5.03 -20.76 -9.43
N ILE A 160 5.57 -20.47 -8.26
CA ILE A 160 7.00 -20.45 -7.98
C ILE A 160 7.30 -21.40 -6.81
N PRO A 161 7.65 -22.64 -7.09
CA PRO A 161 7.94 -23.62 -6.04
C PRO A 161 9.23 -23.25 -5.29
N VAL A 162 9.17 -23.26 -3.96
CA VAL A 162 10.31 -22.92 -3.10
C VAL A 162 10.77 -24.17 -2.34
N MET A 163 12.01 -24.59 -2.58
CA MET A 163 12.72 -25.68 -1.93
C MET A 163 14.01 -25.15 -1.27
N LYS A 164 14.68 -25.96 -0.46
CA LYS A 164 15.91 -25.56 0.25
C LYS A 164 17.03 -25.14 -0.73
N ASP A 165 17.14 -25.81 -1.86
CA ASP A 165 18.20 -25.66 -2.86
C ASP A 165 17.90 -24.59 -3.93
N ASN A 166 16.63 -24.19 -4.11
CA ASN A 166 16.23 -23.28 -5.18
C ASN A 166 15.79 -21.89 -4.69
N LYS A 167 15.80 -21.62 -3.39
CA LYS A 167 15.27 -20.39 -2.79
C LYS A 167 15.79 -19.10 -3.46
N ASN A 168 17.09 -19.03 -3.72
CA ASN A 168 17.68 -17.85 -4.37
C ASN A 168 17.15 -17.63 -5.81
N LYS A 169 16.92 -18.72 -6.55
CA LYS A 169 16.36 -18.68 -7.90
C LYS A 169 14.89 -18.22 -7.84
N ALA A 170 14.11 -18.79 -6.94
CA ALA A 170 12.71 -18.42 -6.72
C ALA A 170 12.58 -16.93 -6.34
N GLU A 171 13.39 -16.43 -5.41
CA GLU A 171 13.35 -15.00 -5.05
C GLU A 171 13.81 -14.07 -6.18
N LYS A 172 14.72 -14.52 -7.05
CA LYS A 172 15.11 -13.75 -8.25
C LYS A 172 13.95 -13.63 -9.23
N GLU A 173 13.20 -14.71 -9.44
CA GLU A 173 12.01 -14.73 -10.27
C GLU A 173 10.90 -13.85 -9.70
N ILE A 174 10.64 -13.94 -8.39
CA ILE A 174 9.71 -13.08 -7.67
C ILE A 174 10.07 -11.59 -7.86
N ARG A 175 11.35 -11.21 -7.69
CA ARG A 175 11.79 -9.82 -7.91
C ARG A 175 11.52 -9.34 -9.33
N LYS A 176 11.73 -10.20 -10.31
CA LYS A 176 11.44 -9.86 -11.70
C LYS A 176 9.96 -9.55 -11.88
N ILE A 177 9.07 -10.40 -11.41
CA ILE A 177 7.62 -10.19 -11.49
C ILE A 177 7.20 -8.89 -10.78
N ILE A 178 7.73 -8.63 -9.58
CA ILE A 178 7.44 -7.41 -8.81
C ILE A 178 7.82 -6.16 -9.59
N ASN A 179 8.99 -6.17 -10.24
CA ASN A 179 9.47 -5.04 -11.02
C ASN A 179 8.71 -4.91 -12.35
N ASP A 180 8.46 -6.01 -13.07
CA ASP A 180 7.77 -6.00 -14.36
C ASP A 180 6.30 -5.53 -14.24
N LEU A 181 5.67 -5.76 -13.09
CA LEU A 181 4.29 -5.36 -12.80
C LEU A 181 4.19 -4.08 -11.95
N ASP A 182 5.27 -3.36 -11.72
CA ASP A 182 5.32 -2.15 -10.89
C ASP A 182 4.58 -2.30 -9.56
N ILE A 183 4.89 -3.36 -8.80
CA ILE A 183 4.20 -3.68 -7.54
C ILE A 183 4.59 -2.69 -6.44
N ASP A 184 3.60 -2.02 -5.88
CA ASP A 184 3.75 -1.11 -4.73
C ASP A 184 3.70 -1.83 -3.39
N LEU A 185 2.89 -2.91 -3.31
CA LEU A 185 2.58 -3.59 -2.06
C LEU A 185 2.59 -5.10 -2.24
N MET A 186 3.23 -5.79 -1.32
CA MET A 186 3.20 -7.25 -1.21
C MET A 186 2.46 -7.66 0.05
N ILE A 187 1.43 -8.50 -0.07
CA ILE A 187 0.68 -9.03 1.06
C ILE A 187 0.98 -10.52 1.19
N LEU A 188 1.62 -10.90 2.29
CA LEU A 188 1.89 -12.30 2.61
C LEU A 188 0.64 -12.90 3.27
N ALA A 189 -0.31 -13.36 2.44
CA ALA A 189 -1.58 -13.96 2.85
C ALA A 189 -1.39 -15.42 3.24
N ARG A 190 -0.75 -15.65 4.38
CA ARG A 190 -0.34 -16.98 4.84
C ARG A 190 0.68 -17.66 3.90
N TYR A 191 1.61 -16.87 3.38
CA TYR A 191 2.74 -17.38 2.62
C TYR A 191 3.76 -18.02 3.55
N MET A 192 3.78 -19.35 3.60
CA MET A 192 4.56 -20.13 4.56
C MET A 192 6.04 -20.30 4.17
N GLN A 193 6.62 -19.24 3.61
CA GLN A 193 8.03 -19.18 3.24
C GLN A 193 8.72 -18.00 3.95
N ILE A 194 9.90 -18.25 4.49
CA ILE A 194 10.72 -17.21 5.10
C ILE A 194 11.43 -16.43 3.98
N LEU A 195 11.19 -15.14 3.88
CA LEU A 195 11.91 -14.27 2.95
C LEU A 195 13.37 -14.10 3.38
N SER A 196 14.29 -13.97 2.41
CA SER A 196 15.68 -13.67 2.72
C SER A 196 15.85 -12.23 3.24
N ASN A 197 16.93 -11.99 3.99
CA ASN A 197 17.28 -10.64 4.43
C ASN A 197 17.42 -9.65 3.25
N LYS A 198 17.91 -10.15 2.11
CA LYS A 198 18.00 -9.34 0.89
C LYS A 198 16.62 -8.95 0.38
N MET A 199 15.67 -9.90 0.34
CA MET A 199 14.29 -9.63 -0.07
C MET A 199 13.61 -8.59 0.84
N CYS A 200 13.80 -8.71 2.16
CA CYS A 200 13.26 -7.77 3.13
C CYS A 200 13.89 -6.37 3.01
N LYS A 201 15.18 -6.29 2.69
CA LYS A 201 15.86 -4.98 2.48
C LYS A 201 15.43 -4.31 1.18
N ASP A 202 15.40 -5.07 0.06
CA ASP A 202 15.06 -4.55 -1.26
C ASP A 202 13.62 -3.98 -1.30
N PHE A 203 12.71 -4.56 -0.49
CA PHE A 203 11.30 -4.19 -0.44
C PHE A 203 10.87 -3.65 0.93
N TYR A 204 11.79 -3.00 1.64
CA TYR A 204 11.49 -2.37 2.92
C TYR A 204 10.30 -1.41 2.83
N GLY A 205 9.36 -1.52 3.77
CA GLY A 205 8.14 -0.70 3.78
C GLY A 205 7.06 -1.09 2.75
N LYS A 206 7.31 -2.11 1.90
CA LYS A 206 6.37 -2.58 0.87
C LYS A 206 5.76 -3.95 1.17
N ILE A 207 6.07 -4.57 2.31
CA ILE A 207 5.60 -5.91 2.66
C ILE A 207 4.72 -5.86 3.89
N ILE A 208 3.52 -6.44 3.81
CA ILE A 208 2.63 -6.67 4.95
C ILE A 208 2.54 -8.18 5.18
N ASN A 209 2.73 -8.59 6.43
CA ASN A 209 2.57 -9.97 6.87
C ASN A 209 1.77 -10.04 8.17
N ILE A 210 0.91 -11.05 8.30
CA ILE A 210 0.29 -11.42 9.58
C ILE A 210 1.21 -12.46 10.25
N HIS A 211 1.79 -12.10 11.37
CA HIS A 211 2.61 -13.01 12.15
C HIS A 211 1.79 -13.61 13.29
N HIS A 212 1.76 -14.96 13.35
CA HIS A 212 0.92 -15.69 14.31
C HIS A 212 1.64 -16.01 15.64
N SER A 213 2.82 -15.45 15.89
CA SER A 213 3.54 -15.61 17.16
C SER A 213 3.59 -14.31 17.96
N PHE A 214 3.88 -14.44 19.24
CA PHE A 214 4.07 -13.31 20.15
C PHE A 214 5.44 -12.68 19.92
N LEU A 215 5.53 -11.73 18.99
CA LEU A 215 6.79 -11.01 18.72
C LEU A 215 7.14 -10.08 19.90
N PRO A 216 8.42 -9.99 20.26
CA PRO A 216 9.61 -10.59 19.64
C PRO A 216 9.90 -12.05 20.06
N SER A 217 9.07 -12.64 20.93
CA SER A 217 9.24 -14.01 21.45
C SER A 217 8.67 -15.08 20.50
N PHE A 218 9.10 -16.34 20.70
CA PHE A 218 8.56 -17.51 19.99
C PHE A 218 8.59 -17.39 18.46
N LYS A 219 9.70 -16.90 17.92
CA LYS A 219 9.93 -16.75 16.47
C LYS A 219 10.04 -18.13 15.78
N GLY A 220 9.52 -18.23 14.56
CA GLY A 220 9.68 -19.41 13.71
C GLY A 220 8.47 -20.30 13.66
N ALA A 221 8.70 -21.62 13.44
CA ALA A 221 7.63 -22.61 13.31
C ALA A 221 6.99 -22.96 14.66
N LYS A 222 5.68 -23.23 14.66
CA LYS A 222 4.91 -23.67 15.85
C LYS A 222 5.05 -22.76 17.07
N PRO A 223 4.84 -21.45 16.97
CA PRO A 223 5.08 -20.50 18.07
C PRO A 223 4.23 -20.79 19.32
N TYR A 224 3.02 -21.30 19.15
CA TYR A 224 2.15 -21.68 20.28
C TYR A 224 2.67 -22.90 21.05
N HIS A 225 3.31 -23.84 20.38
CA HIS A 225 3.99 -24.98 21.07
C HIS A 225 5.20 -24.48 21.84
N GLN A 226 5.99 -23.58 21.25
CA GLN A 226 7.14 -22.97 21.94
C GLN A 226 6.73 -22.14 23.18
N ALA A 227 5.53 -21.55 23.16
CA ALA A 227 5.00 -20.79 24.30
C ALA A 227 4.44 -21.68 25.41
N TYR A 228 4.10 -22.94 25.08
CA TYR A 228 3.53 -23.91 26.02
C TYR A 228 4.63 -24.74 26.76
N GLU A 229 5.78 -24.98 26.12
CA GLU A 229 6.96 -25.62 26.72
C GLU A 229 7.72 -24.64 27.65
#